data_7a54c084590a0eb83eb347acd27f9e8c
#
_entry.id   7a54c084590a0eb83eb347acd27f9e8c
#
_cell.length_a   1.000
_cell.length_b   1.000
_cell.length_c   1.000
_cell.angle_alpha   90.00
_cell.angle_beta   90.00
_cell.angle_gamma   90.00
#
_symmetry.space_group_name_H-M   'P 1'
#
loop_
_entity.id
_entity.type
_entity.pdbx_description
1 polymer ?
#
loop_
_entity_poly.entity_id
_entity_poly.type
_entity_poly.pdbx_seq_one_letter_code
_entity_poly.pdbx_strand_id
1 'polypeptide(L)'
;MKVLVTGVGGQLGHDVMNELASRGYEGIGSDIKETYSGIQDGTAVTTMPYVPMDITDAASVEKVLTEAAPDVVVHCAAWTAVDLAEDEDKKDIVKAVNATGTKNIADVCKKLDCKMVYISTDYVFDGQGTKAWEPDCKDYKPLNVYGESKLAGELAVSETLDKYFIVRIAWVFGKNGKN
;
A
#
# COMPACT_ATOMS: atom_id res chain seq x y z
N MET A 1 1.13 -13.94 14.72
CA MET A 1 0.62 -13.42 13.44
C MET A 1 1.78 -12.76 12.73
N LYS A 2 2.04 -13.21 11.50
CA LYS A 2 3.11 -12.68 10.64
C LYS A 2 2.52 -11.67 9.66
N VAL A 3 3.08 -10.48 9.61
CA VAL A 3 2.58 -9.37 8.78
C VAL A 3 3.68 -8.89 7.85
N LEU A 4 3.43 -8.89 6.54
CA LEU A 4 4.31 -8.26 5.57
C LEU A 4 3.80 -6.85 5.29
N VAL A 5 4.68 -5.86 5.38
CA VAL A 5 4.35 -4.44 5.13
C VAL A 5 5.13 -3.96 3.93
N THR A 6 4.46 -3.48 2.89
CA THR A 6 5.12 -2.88 1.72
C THR A 6 5.28 -1.37 1.91
N GLY A 7 6.27 -0.77 1.25
CA GLY A 7 6.49 0.67 1.34
C GLY A 7 7.03 1.13 2.70
N VAL A 8 7.85 0.28 3.34
CA VAL A 8 8.38 0.58 4.69
C VAL A 8 9.40 1.72 4.72
N GLY A 9 9.96 2.11 3.57
CA GLY A 9 10.78 3.31 3.46
C GLY A 9 10.00 4.61 3.52
N GLY A 10 8.67 4.55 3.38
CA GLY A 10 7.75 5.68 3.50
C GLY A 10 7.25 5.90 4.93
N GLN A 11 6.55 7.02 5.14
CA GLN A 11 6.05 7.44 6.45
C GLN A 11 5.15 6.38 7.10
N LEU A 12 4.07 5.99 6.43
CA LEU A 12 3.08 5.08 6.99
C LEU A 12 3.63 3.67 7.20
N GLY A 13 4.39 3.16 6.22
CA GLY A 13 5.00 1.82 6.34
C GLY A 13 5.97 1.74 7.52
N HIS A 14 6.76 2.78 7.76
CA HIS A 14 7.62 2.91 8.94
C HIS A 14 6.80 2.81 10.24
N ASP A 15 5.73 3.61 10.35
CA ASP A 15 4.93 3.65 11.56
C ASP A 15 4.18 2.33 11.81
N VAL A 16 3.69 1.69 10.74
CA VAL A 16 3.06 0.36 10.83
C VAL A 16 4.04 -0.69 11.36
N MET A 17 5.29 -0.72 10.85
CA MET A 17 6.30 -1.67 11.33
C MET A 17 6.60 -1.49 12.81
N ASN A 18 6.73 -0.23 13.27
CA ASN A 18 6.97 0.08 14.68
C ASN A 18 5.78 -0.30 15.55
N GLU A 19 4.57 -0.08 15.09
CA GLU A 19 3.36 -0.48 15.82
C GLU A 19 3.21 -2.01 15.91
N LEU A 20 3.55 -2.74 14.84
CA LEU A 20 3.57 -4.21 14.88
C LEU A 20 4.52 -4.73 15.97
N ALA A 21 5.72 -4.15 16.06
CA ALA A 21 6.69 -4.51 17.08
C ALA A 21 6.16 -4.20 18.48
N SER A 22 5.56 -3.02 18.69
CA SER A 22 5.00 -2.64 19.99
C SER A 22 3.90 -3.58 20.49
N ARG A 23 3.17 -4.19 19.54
CA ARG A 23 2.11 -5.17 19.81
C ARG A 23 2.60 -6.63 19.84
N GLY A 24 3.88 -6.87 19.64
CA GLY A 24 4.46 -8.22 19.64
C GLY A 24 4.09 -9.07 18.42
N TYR A 25 3.75 -8.45 17.30
CA TYR A 25 3.57 -9.15 16.02
C TYR A 25 4.90 -9.31 15.29
N GLU A 26 4.99 -10.38 14.49
CA GLU A 26 6.12 -10.63 13.62
C GLU A 26 5.95 -9.79 12.33
N GLY A 27 6.77 -8.73 12.18
CA GLY A 27 6.76 -7.86 11.00
C GLY A 27 7.87 -8.21 10.02
N ILE A 28 7.55 -8.21 8.73
CA ILE A 28 8.52 -8.26 7.62
C ILE A 28 8.32 -7.00 6.79
N GLY A 29 9.35 -6.18 6.69
CA GLY A 29 9.34 -4.97 5.86
C GLY A 29 9.70 -5.27 4.41
N SER A 30 9.08 -4.55 3.48
CA SER A 30 9.38 -4.67 2.06
C SER A 30 9.31 -3.31 1.36
N ASP A 31 10.21 -3.09 0.42
CA ASP A 31 10.23 -1.92 -0.47
C ASP A 31 10.99 -2.30 -1.75
N ILE A 32 11.01 -1.38 -2.74
CA ILE A 32 11.68 -1.62 -4.04
C ILE A 32 13.21 -1.64 -3.93
N LYS A 33 13.80 -1.03 -2.91
CA LYS A 33 15.26 -0.98 -2.74
C LYS A 33 15.81 -2.30 -2.22
N GLU A 34 17.01 -2.65 -2.62
CA GLU A 34 17.69 -3.89 -2.17
C GLU A 34 17.89 -3.96 -0.66
N THR A 35 18.02 -2.82 0.00
CA THR A 35 18.11 -2.71 1.46
C THR A 35 17.18 -1.63 1.96
N TYR A 36 16.77 -1.72 3.22
CA TYR A 36 15.96 -0.68 3.86
C TYR A 36 16.62 0.69 3.71
N SER A 37 15.92 1.63 3.06
CA SER A 37 16.40 2.97 2.74
C SER A 37 15.61 4.10 3.40
N GLY A 38 14.75 3.76 4.36
CA GLY A 38 14.02 4.73 5.17
C GLY A 38 14.87 5.37 6.25
N ILE A 39 14.22 6.03 7.21
CA ILE A 39 14.89 6.71 8.31
C ILE A 39 15.60 5.71 9.20
N GLN A 40 16.87 5.98 9.50
CA GLN A 40 17.74 5.17 10.38
C GLN A 40 17.71 5.74 11.82
N ASP A 41 16.53 5.66 12.45
CA ASP A 41 16.30 6.22 13.78
C ASP A 41 16.45 5.20 14.93
N GLY A 42 16.85 3.97 14.61
CA GLY A 42 17.02 2.89 15.58
C GLY A 42 15.72 2.26 16.07
N THR A 43 14.58 2.62 15.47
CA THR A 43 13.30 2.01 15.81
C THR A 43 13.16 0.60 15.21
N ALA A 44 12.09 -0.12 15.54
CA ALA A 44 11.89 -1.52 15.16
C ALA A 44 11.93 -1.77 13.65
N VAL A 45 11.49 -0.82 12.83
CA VAL A 45 11.55 -0.93 11.36
C VAL A 45 12.97 -1.12 10.85
N THR A 46 13.98 -0.56 11.52
CA THR A 46 15.40 -0.65 11.12
C THR A 46 16.04 -1.99 11.44
N THR A 47 15.44 -2.78 12.31
CA THR A 47 15.96 -4.06 12.81
C THR A 47 15.09 -5.26 12.47
N MET A 48 13.87 -5.04 11.96
CA MET A 48 12.99 -6.11 11.50
C MET A 48 13.49 -6.76 10.20
N PRO A 49 13.13 -8.02 9.93
CA PRO A 49 13.42 -8.65 8.65
C PRO A 49 12.94 -7.78 7.49
N TYR A 50 13.79 -7.65 6.48
CA TYR A 50 13.51 -6.87 5.28
C TYR A 50 13.73 -7.71 4.02
N VAL A 51 12.83 -7.60 3.05
CA VAL A 51 12.93 -8.28 1.75
C VAL A 51 12.65 -7.26 0.63
N PRO A 52 13.53 -7.13 -0.38
CA PRO A 52 13.27 -6.28 -1.53
C PRO A 52 12.16 -6.89 -2.40
N MET A 53 11.27 -6.05 -2.90
CA MET A 53 10.18 -6.48 -3.78
C MET A 53 9.74 -5.32 -4.69
N ASP A 54 9.80 -5.53 -5.99
CA ASP A 54 9.12 -4.66 -6.95
C ASP A 54 7.68 -5.14 -7.12
N ILE A 55 6.73 -4.35 -6.64
CA ILE A 55 5.31 -4.70 -6.72
C ILE A 55 4.78 -4.70 -8.16
N THR A 56 5.45 -4.01 -9.09
CA THR A 56 5.06 -3.98 -10.50
C THR A 56 5.49 -5.24 -11.25
N ASP A 57 6.41 -6.02 -10.69
CA ASP A 57 6.84 -7.33 -11.20
C ASP A 57 6.07 -8.46 -10.50
N ALA A 58 5.16 -9.10 -11.22
CA ALA A 58 4.34 -10.19 -10.69
C ALA A 58 5.20 -11.38 -10.20
N ALA A 59 6.34 -11.66 -10.83
CA ALA A 59 7.22 -12.75 -10.42
C ALA A 59 7.94 -12.41 -9.10
N SER A 60 8.36 -11.16 -8.93
CA SER A 60 8.93 -10.66 -7.67
C SER A 60 7.91 -10.80 -6.53
N VAL A 61 6.67 -10.36 -6.74
CA VAL A 61 5.59 -10.46 -5.75
C VAL A 61 5.28 -11.91 -5.39
N GLU A 62 5.11 -12.79 -6.40
CA GLU A 62 4.84 -14.22 -6.20
C GLU A 62 5.93 -14.87 -5.34
N LYS A 63 7.20 -14.64 -5.68
CA LYS A 63 8.35 -15.19 -4.96
C LYS A 63 8.36 -14.73 -3.51
N VAL A 64 8.36 -13.40 -3.30
CA VAL A 64 8.51 -12.83 -1.94
C VAL A 64 7.35 -13.21 -1.02
N LEU A 65 6.10 -13.12 -1.48
CA LEU A 65 4.95 -13.46 -0.64
C LEU A 65 4.87 -14.96 -0.36
N THR A 66 5.23 -15.81 -1.33
CA THR A 66 5.25 -17.27 -1.13
C THR A 66 6.32 -17.68 -0.12
N GLU A 67 7.53 -17.12 -0.21
CA GLU A 67 8.62 -17.39 0.75
C GLU A 67 8.33 -16.84 2.14
N ALA A 68 7.76 -15.63 2.21
CA ALA A 68 7.38 -15.00 3.48
C ALA A 68 6.19 -15.67 4.15
N ALA A 69 5.24 -16.21 3.38
CA ALA A 69 3.98 -16.81 3.84
C ALA A 69 3.31 -16.00 4.97
N PRO A 70 2.93 -14.72 4.73
CA PRO A 70 2.34 -13.87 5.76
C PRO A 70 0.87 -14.25 6.01
N ASP A 71 0.40 -14.02 7.24
CA ASP A 71 -1.03 -14.08 7.58
C ASP A 71 -1.78 -12.86 7.03
N VAL A 72 -1.09 -11.72 6.93
CA VAL A 72 -1.63 -10.43 6.49
C VAL A 72 -0.59 -9.65 5.70
N VAL A 73 -1.00 -9.02 4.60
CA VAL A 73 -0.22 -7.99 3.91
C VAL A 73 -0.82 -6.62 4.21
N VAL A 74 -0.02 -5.68 4.74
CA VAL A 74 -0.37 -4.26 4.83
C VAL A 74 0.31 -3.52 3.69
N HIS A 75 -0.48 -3.13 2.69
CA HIS A 75 0.03 -2.54 1.47
C HIS A 75 0.06 -1.01 1.55
N CYS A 76 1.23 -0.45 1.93
CA CYS A 76 1.48 0.98 2.03
C CYS A 76 2.26 1.53 0.83
N ALA A 77 2.88 0.68 0.00
CA ALA A 77 3.59 1.14 -1.19
C ALA A 77 2.62 1.78 -2.19
N ALA A 78 2.92 3.00 -2.62
CA ALA A 78 2.12 3.72 -3.60
C ALA A 78 2.92 4.88 -4.22
N TRP A 79 2.55 5.26 -5.42
CA TRP A 79 2.88 6.58 -5.95
C TRP A 79 1.94 7.61 -5.30
N THR A 80 2.49 8.58 -4.57
CA THR A 80 1.71 9.57 -3.80
C THR A 80 1.94 11.02 -4.24
N ALA A 81 2.82 11.26 -5.21
CA ALA A 81 3.06 12.60 -5.77
C ALA A 81 1.91 12.97 -6.72
N VAL A 82 0.84 13.54 -6.17
CA VAL A 82 -0.43 13.80 -6.88
C VAL A 82 -0.23 14.66 -8.12
N ASP A 83 0.46 15.82 -7.97
CA ASP A 83 0.66 16.73 -9.08
C ASP A 83 1.54 16.15 -10.19
N LEU A 84 2.61 15.40 -9.82
CA LEU A 84 3.47 14.72 -10.79
C LEU A 84 2.77 13.57 -11.51
N ALA A 85 1.69 13.03 -10.95
CA ALA A 85 0.91 11.99 -11.60
C ALA A 85 0.20 12.47 -12.87
N GLU A 86 0.01 13.80 -13.02
CA GLU A 86 -0.61 14.40 -14.21
C GLU A 86 0.36 14.52 -15.40
N ASP A 87 1.68 14.43 -15.15
CA ASP A 87 2.68 14.46 -16.21
C ASP A 87 2.50 13.26 -17.14
N GLU A 88 2.46 13.50 -18.47
CA GLU A 88 2.19 12.45 -19.46
C GLU A 88 3.18 11.28 -19.39
N ASP A 89 4.45 11.57 -19.08
CA ASP A 89 5.50 10.55 -18.94
C ASP A 89 5.44 9.78 -17.61
N LYS A 90 4.56 10.17 -16.68
CA LYS A 90 4.38 9.51 -15.37
C LYS A 90 3.13 8.65 -15.27
N LYS A 91 2.11 8.90 -16.08
CA LYS A 91 0.82 8.21 -15.99
C LYS A 91 0.93 6.68 -16.00
N ASP A 92 1.80 6.14 -16.84
CA ASP A 92 1.98 4.69 -16.94
C ASP A 92 2.61 4.11 -15.67
N ILE A 93 3.64 4.75 -15.13
CA ILE A 93 4.25 4.26 -13.88
C ILE A 93 3.33 4.44 -12.68
N VAL A 94 2.52 5.50 -12.63
CA VAL A 94 1.51 5.71 -11.59
C VAL A 94 0.50 4.57 -11.60
N LYS A 95 -0.02 4.21 -12.78
CA LYS A 95 -0.95 3.07 -12.94
C LYS A 95 -0.27 1.73 -12.63
N ALA A 96 0.97 1.55 -13.08
CA ALA A 96 1.73 0.34 -12.79
C ALA A 96 1.90 0.13 -11.28
N VAL A 97 2.25 1.17 -10.53
CA VAL A 97 2.45 1.08 -9.08
C VAL A 97 1.10 0.93 -8.35
N ASN A 98 0.15 1.86 -8.57
CA ASN A 98 -1.04 1.95 -7.73
C ASN A 98 -2.15 0.95 -8.11
N ALA A 99 -2.22 0.52 -9.36
CA ALA A 99 -3.23 -0.42 -9.82
C ALA A 99 -2.64 -1.82 -10.07
N THR A 100 -1.68 -1.95 -11.01
CA THR A 100 -1.12 -3.26 -11.37
C THR A 100 -0.35 -3.90 -10.21
N GLY A 101 0.48 -3.14 -9.51
CA GLY A 101 1.23 -3.61 -8.34
C GLY A 101 0.30 -4.06 -7.21
N THR A 102 -0.77 -3.30 -6.95
CA THR A 102 -1.82 -3.70 -6.00
C THR A 102 -2.51 -5.00 -6.43
N LYS A 103 -2.83 -5.15 -7.72
CA LYS A 103 -3.41 -6.37 -8.28
C LYS A 103 -2.49 -7.58 -8.12
N ASN A 104 -1.20 -7.43 -8.41
CA ASN A 104 -0.21 -8.49 -8.23
C ASN A 104 -0.20 -9.02 -6.79
N ILE A 105 -0.22 -8.10 -5.80
CA ILE A 105 -0.29 -8.48 -4.39
C ILE A 105 -1.60 -9.19 -4.06
N ALA A 106 -2.74 -8.66 -4.52
CA ALA A 106 -4.04 -9.25 -4.27
C ALA A 106 -4.15 -10.68 -4.85
N ASP A 107 -3.63 -10.91 -6.05
CA ASP A 107 -3.63 -12.23 -6.70
C ASP A 107 -2.85 -13.27 -5.87
N VAL A 108 -1.69 -12.88 -5.34
CA VAL A 108 -0.89 -13.78 -4.51
C VAL A 108 -1.54 -13.97 -3.13
N CYS A 109 -2.09 -12.92 -2.52
CA CYS A 109 -2.87 -13.04 -1.28
C CYS A 109 -4.03 -14.03 -1.44
N LYS A 110 -4.73 -14.02 -2.59
CA LYS A 110 -5.77 -15.00 -2.87
C LYS A 110 -5.25 -16.42 -2.92
N LYS A 111 -4.13 -16.65 -3.60
CA LYS A 111 -3.50 -17.98 -3.68
C LYS A 111 -3.07 -18.52 -2.31
N LEU A 112 -2.56 -17.64 -1.45
CA LEU A 112 -2.07 -17.98 -0.11
C LEU A 112 -3.17 -17.97 0.97
N ASP A 113 -4.40 -17.62 0.63
CA ASP A 113 -5.52 -17.38 1.56
C ASP A 113 -5.19 -16.34 2.65
N CYS A 114 -4.28 -15.40 2.37
CA CYS A 114 -3.86 -14.37 3.30
C CYS A 114 -4.76 -13.13 3.20
N LYS A 115 -4.82 -12.36 4.28
CA LYS A 115 -5.61 -11.11 4.36
C LYS A 115 -4.82 -9.95 3.76
N MET A 116 -5.53 -8.94 3.25
CA MET A 116 -4.92 -7.71 2.76
C MET A 116 -5.55 -6.48 3.39
N VAL A 117 -4.71 -5.55 3.83
CA VAL A 117 -5.09 -4.17 4.19
C VAL A 117 -4.52 -3.26 3.11
N TYR A 118 -5.38 -2.64 2.33
CA TYR A 118 -5.00 -1.70 1.27
C TYR A 118 -5.21 -0.27 1.75
N ILE A 119 -4.16 0.53 1.66
CA ILE A 119 -4.25 1.97 1.98
C ILE A 119 -4.68 2.72 0.73
N SER A 120 -5.86 3.31 0.80
CA SER A 120 -6.44 4.14 -0.26
C SER A 120 -6.54 5.61 0.18
N THR A 121 -7.33 6.40 -0.50
CA THR A 121 -7.43 7.85 -0.35
C THR A 121 -8.87 8.34 -0.54
N ASP A 122 -9.18 9.51 -0.01
CA ASP A 122 -10.39 10.26 -0.29
C ASP A 122 -10.46 10.79 -1.74
N TYR A 123 -9.34 10.86 -2.46
CA TYR A 123 -9.28 11.26 -3.88
C TYR A 123 -10.05 10.32 -4.83
N VAL A 124 -10.58 9.20 -4.34
CA VAL A 124 -11.52 8.36 -5.12
C VAL A 124 -12.88 9.03 -5.30
N PHE A 125 -13.14 10.11 -4.58
CA PHE A 125 -14.35 10.93 -4.66
C PHE A 125 -14.05 12.32 -5.25
N ASP A 126 -15.12 13.05 -5.63
CA ASP A 126 -15.00 14.40 -6.20
C ASP A 126 -14.87 15.53 -5.16
N GLY A 127 -14.89 15.21 -3.88
CA GLY A 127 -14.78 16.19 -2.80
C GLY A 127 -15.97 17.16 -2.70
N GLN A 128 -17.06 16.92 -3.42
CA GLN A 128 -18.21 17.82 -3.44
C GLN A 128 -19.23 17.47 -2.36
N GLY A 129 -19.95 18.50 -1.89
CA GLY A 129 -21.00 18.33 -0.89
C GLY A 129 -20.58 18.73 0.52
N THR A 130 -21.50 18.55 1.47
CA THR A 130 -21.34 18.96 2.88
C THR A 130 -21.44 17.79 3.86
N LYS A 131 -21.72 16.61 3.35
CA LYS A 131 -21.79 15.37 4.16
C LYS A 131 -20.51 14.57 4.02
N ALA A 132 -20.09 13.94 5.11
CA ALA A 132 -19.00 12.97 5.06
C ALA A 132 -19.40 11.77 4.18
N TRP A 133 -18.41 11.21 3.49
CA TRP A 133 -18.59 9.98 2.72
C TRP A 133 -18.71 8.79 3.68
N GLU A 134 -19.71 7.96 3.46
CA GLU A 134 -19.86 6.72 4.22
C GLU A 134 -18.82 5.67 3.76
N PRO A 135 -18.38 4.77 4.65
CA PRO A 135 -17.34 3.78 4.33
C PRO A 135 -17.69 2.86 3.15
N ASP A 136 -18.99 2.58 2.94
CA ASP A 136 -19.51 1.73 1.87
C ASP A 136 -19.95 2.52 0.62
N CYS A 137 -19.74 3.84 0.61
CA CYS A 137 -20.06 4.68 -0.54
C CYS A 137 -19.24 4.27 -1.77
N LYS A 138 -19.95 4.09 -2.89
CA LYS A 138 -19.39 3.72 -4.20
C LYS A 138 -19.62 4.79 -5.28
N ASP A 139 -20.04 5.98 -4.89
CA ASP A 139 -20.21 7.11 -5.81
C ASP A 139 -18.85 7.70 -6.19
N TYR A 140 -17.99 6.85 -6.75
CA TYR A 140 -16.63 7.20 -7.13
C TYR A 140 -16.62 8.22 -8.26
N LYS A 141 -15.82 9.28 -8.09
CA LYS A 141 -15.60 10.34 -9.07
C LYS A 141 -14.21 10.95 -8.90
N PRO A 142 -13.14 10.18 -9.13
CA PRO A 142 -11.79 10.74 -9.02
C PRO A 142 -11.60 11.86 -10.04
N LEU A 143 -10.92 12.92 -9.64
CA LEU A 143 -10.71 14.12 -10.46
C LEU A 143 -9.30 14.20 -11.05
N ASN A 144 -8.43 13.26 -10.76
CA ASN A 144 -7.04 13.25 -11.20
C ASN A 144 -6.49 11.83 -11.36
N VAL A 145 -5.37 11.71 -12.07
CA VAL A 145 -4.71 10.43 -12.38
C VAL A 145 -4.35 9.65 -11.10
N TYR A 146 -3.92 10.33 -10.05
CA TYR A 146 -3.65 9.68 -8.76
C TYR A 146 -4.90 9.01 -8.21
N GLY A 147 -6.01 9.75 -8.08
CA GLY A 147 -7.29 9.23 -7.58
C GLY A 147 -7.81 8.07 -8.44
N GLU A 148 -7.76 8.20 -9.78
CA GLU A 148 -8.13 7.11 -10.70
C GLU A 148 -7.29 5.85 -10.49
N SER A 149 -5.97 6.01 -10.33
CA SER A 149 -5.06 4.89 -10.11
C SER A 149 -5.27 4.19 -8.77
N LYS A 150 -5.57 4.96 -7.72
CA LYS A 150 -5.90 4.42 -6.40
C LYS A 150 -7.24 3.71 -6.38
N LEU A 151 -8.24 4.25 -7.07
CA LEU A 151 -9.53 3.58 -7.26
C LEU A 151 -9.38 2.26 -8.01
N ALA A 152 -8.59 2.24 -9.08
CA ALA A 152 -8.30 0.99 -9.78
C ALA A 152 -7.66 -0.08 -8.87
N GLY A 153 -6.81 0.35 -7.92
CA GLY A 153 -6.29 -0.51 -6.86
C GLY A 153 -7.37 -1.03 -5.91
N GLU A 154 -8.32 -0.18 -5.46
CA GLU A 154 -9.46 -0.62 -4.65
C GLU A 154 -10.29 -1.69 -5.34
N LEU A 155 -10.60 -1.47 -6.63
CA LEU A 155 -11.38 -2.42 -7.43
C LEU A 155 -10.61 -3.73 -7.60
N ALA A 156 -9.31 -3.67 -7.89
CA ALA A 156 -8.47 -4.86 -7.99
C ALA A 156 -8.48 -5.70 -6.70
N VAL A 157 -8.44 -5.06 -5.52
CA VAL A 157 -8.52 -5.75 -4.22
C VAL A 157 -9.91 -6.36 -4.02
N SER A 158 -10.97 -5.56 -4.16
CA SER A 158 -12.34 -5.99 -3.86
C SER A 158 -12.90 -7.04 -4.82
N GLU A 159 -12.44 -7.05 -6.07
CA GLU A 159 -12.84 -8.05 -7.07
C GLU A 159 -12.04 -9.37 -6.94
N THR A 160 -10.88 -9.31 -6.26
CA THR A 160 -10.00 -10.47 -6.13
C THR A 160 -10.17 -11.18 -4.81
N LEU A 161 -10.32 -10.46 -3.69
CA LEU A 161 -10.24 -11.00 -2.33
C LEU A 161 -11.58 -10.97 -1.61
N ASP A 162 -11.77 -11.94 -0.73
CA ASP A 162 -12.88 -11.97 0.23
C ASP A 162 -12.43 -11.46 1.62
N LYS A 163 -11.13 -11.52 1.91
CA LYS A 163 -10.54 -11.17 3.21
C LYS A 163 -9.67 -9.92 3.09
N TYR A 164 -10.29 -8.76 3.05
CA TYR A 164 -9.57 -7.49 2.91
C TYR A 164 -10.17 -6.35 3.72
N PHE A 165 -9.36 -5.31 3.91
CA PHE A 165 -9.80 -3.97 4.31
C PHE A 165 -9.26 -2.96 3.32
N ILE A 166 -10.10 -2.01 2.90
CA ILE A 166 -9.72 -0.81 2.17
C ILE A 166 -9.83 0.36 3.15
N VAL A 167 -8.69 0.99 3.45
CA VAL A 167 -8.61 2.10 4.42
C VAL A 167 -8.35 3.38 3.63
N ARG A 168 -9.40 4.20 3.44
CA ARG A 168 -9.29 5.50 2.81
C ARG A 168 -8.83 6.53 3.83
N ILE A 169 -7.72 7.17 3.54
CA ILE A 169 -7.08 8.15 4.41
C ILE A 169 -6.95 9.49 3.69
N ALA A 170 -6.88 10.57 4.48
CA ALA A 170 -6.63 11.92 4.01
C ALA A 170 -5.66 12.61 4.96
N TRP A 171 -4.84 13.54 4.43
CA TRP A 171 -3.97 14.40 5.23
C TRP A 171 -3.08 13.62 6.21
N VAL A 172 -2.38 12.61 5.71
CA VAL A 172 -1.48 11.79 6.53
C VAL A 172 -0.27 12.62 6.96
N PHE A 173 -0.02 12.66 8.26
CA PHE A 173 1.13 13.32 8.84
C PHE A 173 1.78 12.44 9.91
N GLY A 174 3.08 12.61 10.15
CA GLY A 174 3.84 11.81 11.10
C GLY A 174 5.27 12.32 11.22
N LYS A 175 6.08 11.64 12.02
CA LYS A 175 7.49 12.02 12.26
C LYS A 175 8.37 11.76 11.03
N ASN A 176 8.00 10.77 10.23
CA ASN A 176 8.80 10.28 9.12
C ASN A 176 8.04 10.53 7.82
N GLY A 177 8.70 11.07 6.82
CA GLY A 177 8.11 11.30 5.52
C GLY A 177 8.30 12.74 5.03
N LYS A 178 7.99 12.92 3.78
CA LYS A 178 7.95 14.24 3.13
C LYS A 178 6.48 14.58 2.93
N ASN A 179 5.96 15.44 3.74
CA ASN A 179 4.69 16.13 3.52
C ASN A 179 4.99 17.55 3.09
#